data_33276db51eeb639467d0d1adba8999af
#
_entry.id   33276db51eeb639467d0d1adba8999af
#
_cell.length_a   1.000
_cell.length_b   1.000
_cell.length_c   1.000
_cell.angle_alpha   90.00
_cell.angle_beta   90.00
_cell.angle_gamma   90.00
#
_symmetry.space_group_name_H-M   'P 1'
#
loop_
_entity.id
_entity.type
_entity.pdbx_description
1 polymer ?
#
loop_
_entity_poly.entity_id
_entity_poly.type
_entity_poly.pdbx_seq_one_letter_code
_entity_poly.pdbx_strand_id
1 'polypeptide(L)'
;IWRIGVWPKYNEGVQFPKDSVSLSQFFREMTPDLSDHRQDVPALGALAHRIGDHILVTHSAGGFPGWMSAMQNSEVKGVVSYEPGGFVFPEGEVPERIDGLTGGVAGTPVSMEQFKRLTEIPIVLYFGDYIPETPTENLGDENWRVRLQMARKFVETINRHGGNATLVE
;
A
#
# COMPACT_ATOMS: atom_id res chain seq x y z
N ILE A 1 12.04 13.11 4.22
CA ILE A 1 12.76 11.83 4.51
C ILE A 1 12.42 11.41 5.94
N TRP A 2 11.16 11.09 6.15
CA TRP A 2 10.57 10.86 7.48
C TRP A 2 11.17 9.65 8.24
N ARG A 3 11.75 8.66 7.56
CA ARG A 3 12.36 7.48 8.20
C ARG A 3 13.67 7.79 8.91
N ILE A 4 14.45 8.75 8.41
CA ILE A 4 15.72 9.15 9.01
C ILE A 4 15.62 10.45 9.81
N GLY A 5 14.50 11.14 9.71
CA GLY A 5 14.22 12.39 10.41
C GLY A 5 13.60 13.45 9.52
N VAL A 6 13.28 14.58 10.10
CA VAL A 6 12.83 15.79 9.41
C VAL A 6 14.00 16.74 9.28
N TRP A 7 14.52 16.89 8.06
CA TRP A 7 15.70 17.72 7.79
C TRP A 7 15.59 19.14 8.41
N PRO A 8 16.62 19.65 9.07
CA PRO A 8 17.97 19.09 9.25
C PRO A 8 18.15 18.17 10.48
N LYS A 9 17.07 17.78 11.16
CA LYS A 9 17.13 16.94 12.37
C LYS A 9 16.98 15.46 12.00
N TYR A 10 17.72 14.61 12.72
CA TYR A 10 17.65 13.16 12.61
C TYR A 10 16.84 12.58 13.76
N ASN A 11 16.15 11.47 13.50
CA ASN A 11 15.52 10.69 14.57
C ASN A 11 16.60 10.15 15.52
N GLU A 12 16.24 10.01 16.80
CA GLU A 12 17.12 9.40 17.78
C GLU A 12 17.41 7.94 17.39
N GLY A 13 18.64 7.50 17.59
CA GLY A 13 19.06 6.12 17.28
C GLY A 13 19.17 5.77 15.79
N VAL A 14 18.84 6.69 14.86
CA VAL A 14 18.98 6.41 13.44
C VAL A 14 20.44 6.16 13.05
N GLN A 15 20.67 5.05 12.36
CA GLN A 15 22.01 4.62 11.93
C GLN A 15 22.42 5.16 10.55
N PHE A 16 21.68 6.13 10.02
CA PHE A 16 21.99 6.78 8.75
C PHE A 16 23.29 7.61 8.89
N PRO A 17 24.26 7.48 7.96
CA PRO A 17 25.48 8.27 7.99
C PRO A 17 25.19 9.78 7.93
N LYS A 18 25.82 10.56 8.81
CA LYS A 18 25.54 12.01 8.97
C LYS A 18 26.65 12.89 8.38
N ASP A 19 27.69 12.27 7.84
CA ASP A 19 28.79 12.99 7.19
C ASP A 19 28.37 13.59 5.84
N SER A 20 29.06 14.62 5.42
CA SER A 20 28.75 15.38 4.20
C SER A 20 28.86 14.58 2.90
N VAL A 21 29.74 13.58 2.88
CA VAL A 21 29.97 12.74 1.68
C VAL A 21 28.78 11.81 1.48
N SER A 22 28.39 11.07 2.53
CA SER A 22 27.25 10.17 2.52
C SER A 22 25.95 10.91 2.23
N LEU A 23 25.74 12.07 2.84
CA LEU A 23 24.58 12.92 2.57
C LEU A 23 24.55 13.43 1.12
N SER A 24 25.69 13.89 0.60
CA SER A 24 25.76 14.34 -0.79
C SER A 24 25.43 13.21 -1.77
N GLN A 25 25.94 11.99 -1.51
CA GLN A 25 25.66 10.83 -2.34
C GLN A 25 24.16 10.46 -2.28
N PHE A 26 23.59 10.41 -1.09
CA PHE A 26 22.16 10.15 -0.89
C PHE A 26 21.27 11.14 -1.65
N PHE A 27 21.55 12.44 -1.54
CA PHE A 27 20.77 13.46 -2.26
C PHE A 27 20.97 13.42 -3.79
N ARG A 28 22.11 12.95 -4.28
CA ARG A 28 22.35 12.78 -5.73
C ARG A 28 21.54 11.64 -6.33
N GLU A 29 21.21 10.63 -5.53
CA GLU A 29 20.37 9.51 -5.96
C GLU A 29 18.87 9.84 -5.95
N MET A 30 18.49 10.93 -5.27
CA MET A 30 17.10 11.38 -5.25
C MET A 30 16.75 12.10 -6.54
N THR A 31 15.82 11.54 -7.27
CA THR A 31 15.21 12.17 -8.45
C THR A 31 13.80 12.64 -8.08
N PRO A 32 13.37 13.85 -8.47
CA PRO A 32 11.98 14.22 -8.37
C PRO A 32 11.12 13.22 -9.14
N ASP A 33 10.05 12.76 -8.51
CA ASP A 33 9.05 11.96 -9.19
C ASP A 33 8.18 12.91 -10.04
N LEU A 34 8.39 12.88 -11.34
CA LEU A 34 7.65 13.66 -12.33
C LEU A 34 6.69 12.78 -13.14
N SER A 35 6.52 11.52 -12.75
CA SER A 35 5.67 10.58 -13.45
C SER A 35 4.18 10.95 -13.33
N ASP A 36 3.45 10.67 -14.39
CA ASP A 36 2.00 10.73 -14.37
C ASP A 36 1.45 9.38 -13.87
N HIS A 37 1.23 9.27 -12.57
CA HIS A 37 0.72 8.05 -11.94
C HIS A 37 -0.63 7.57 -12.49
N ARG A 38 -1.33 8.39 -13.28
CA ARG A 38 -2.52 7.96 -14.01
C ARG A 38 -2.21 6.93 -15.09
N GLN A 39 -0.94 6.82 -15.50
CA GLN A 39 -0.48 5.83 -16.47
C GLN A 39 -0.10 4.48 -15.85
N ASP A 40 0.05 4.40 -14.53
CA ASP A 40 0.51 3.19 -13.85
C ASP A 40 -0.47 2.02 -14.08
N VAL A 41 -1.76 2.24 -13.90
CA VAL A 41 -2.78 1.21 -14.07
C VAL A 41 -2.91 0.74 -15.53
N PRO A 42 -3.03 1.64 -16.53
CA PRO A 42 -3.00 1.24 -17.94
C PRO A 42 -1.75 0.48 -18.36
N ALA A 43 -0.57 0.89 -17.85
CA ALA A 43 0.69 0.23 -18.14
C ALA A 43 0.74 -1.20 -17.56
N LEU A 44 0.27 -1.37 -16.31
CA LEU A 44 0.12 -2.68 -15.68
C LEU A 44 -0.86 -3.57 -16.46
N GLY A 45 -1.98 -3.01 -16.95
CA GLY A 45 -2.93 -3.72 -17.79
C GLY A 45 -2.32 -4.21 -19.10
N ALA A 46 -1.57 -3.37 -19.79
CA ALA A 46 -0.86 -3.75 -21.01
C ALA A 46 0.18 -4.86 -20.75
N LEU A 47 0.88 -4.79 -19.63
CA LEU A 47 1.83 -5.81 -19.19
C LEU A 47 1.12 -7.12 -18.86
N ALA A 48 0.04 -7.10 -18.08
CA ALA A 48 -0.77 -8.25 -17.72
C ALA A 48 -1.23 -9.01 -18.98
N HIS A 49 -1.78 -8.27 -19.93
CA HIS A 49 -2.24 -8.86 -21.20
C HIS A 49 -1.11 -9.51 -22.02
N ARG A 50 0.09 -8.97 -21.93
CA ARG A 50 1.26 -9.52 -22.64
C ARG A 50 1.84 -10.75 -21.94
N ILE A 51 1.78 -10.81 -20.62
CA ILE A 51 2.32 -11.93 -19.83
C ILE A 51 1.34 -13.12 -19.82
N GLY A 52 0.03 -12.85 -19.84
CA GLY A 52 -1.01 -13.84 -19.59
C GLY A 52 -1.22 -14.10 -18.10
N ASP A 53 -1.76 -15.25 -17.74
CA ASP A 53 -2.08 -15.62 -16.36
C ASP A 53 -0.87 -15.53 -15.42
N HIS A 54 -1.02 -14.75 -14.34
CA HIS A 54 0.07 -14.52 -13.39
C HIS A 54 -0.44 -14.20 -11.97
N ILE A 55 0.46 -14.28 -11.00
CA ILE A 55 0.29 -13.76 -9.65
C ILE A 55 0.95 -12.38 -9.58
N LEU A 56 0.20 -11.40 -9.12
CA LEU A 56 0.69 -10.04 -8.93
C LEU A 56 1.31 -9.90 -7.54
N VAL A 57 2.58 -9.49 -7.48
CA VAL A 57 3.26 -9.18 -6.22
C VAL A 57 3.47 -7.67 -6.14
N THR A 58 3.01 -7.06 -5.06
CA THR A 58 3.10 -5.60 -4.84
C THR A 58 3.76 -5.27 -3.52
N HIS A 59 4.30 -4.05 -3.41
CA HIS A 59 4.85 -3.52 -2.17
C HIS A 59 4.54 -2.02 -2.06
N SER A 60 4.20 -1.56 -0.85
CA SER A 60 4.10 -0.14 -0.49
C SER A 60 3.21 0.68 -1.45
N ALA A 61 3.76 1.68 -2.13
CA ALA A 61 3.04 2.52 -3.09
C ALA A 61 2.43 1.71 -4.26
N GLY A 62 3.01 0.57 -4.61
CA GLY A 62 2.49 -0.35 -5.63
C GLY A 62 1.19 -1.06 -5.23
N GLY A 63 0.77 -1.01 -3.96
CA GLY A 63 -0.46 -1.64 -3.51
C GLY A 63 -1.70 -1.09 -4.23
N PHE A 64 -1.89 0.22 -4.23
CA PHE A 64 -3.07 0.83 -4.85
C PHE A 64 -3.19 0.53 -6.37
N PRO A 65 -2.18 0.80 -7.21
CA PRO A 65 -2.25 0.42 -8.62
C PRO A 65 -2.36 -1.09 -8.82
N GLY A 66 -1.84 -1.90 -7.89
CA GLY A 66 -2.01 -3.35 -7.89
C GLY A 66 -3.47 -3.78 -7.74
N TRP A 67 -4.21 -3.20 -6.79
CA TRP A 67 -5.65 -3.47 -6.65
C TRP A 67 -6.42 -3.06 -7.89
N MET A 68 -6.13 -1.88 -8.44
CA MET A 68 -6.75 -1.39 -9.66
C MET A 68 -6.48 -2.33 -10.85
N SER A 69 -5.24 -2.80 -10.97
CA SER A 69 -4.87 -3.77 -12.00
C SER A 69 -5.61 -5.10 -11.83
N ALA A 70 -5.66 -5.64 -10.61
CA ALA A 70 -6.34 -6.91 -10.32
C ALA A 70 -7.85 -6.84 -10.59
N MET A 71 -8.48 -5.69 -10.40
CA MET A 71 -9.89 -5.48 -10.71
C MET A 71 -10.17 -5.40 -12.22
N GLN A 72 -9.21 -4.94 -13.01
CA GLN A 72 -9.38 -4.66 -14.43
C GLN A 72 -8.86 -5.76 -15.36
N ASN A 73 -8.00 -6.66 -14.87
CA ASN A 73 -7.33 -7.64 -15.71
C ASN A 73 -7.61 -9.07 -15.25
N SER A 74 -8.23 -9.84 -16.10
CA SER A 74 -8.59 -11.26 -15.87
C SER A 74 -7.38 -12.18 -15.78
N GLU A 75 -6.23 -11.76 -16.26
CA GLU A 75 -4.95 -12.45 -16.22
C GLU A 75 -4.33 -12.47 -14.81
N VAL A 76 -4.74 -11.57 -13.92
CA VAL A 76 -4.33 -11.61 -12.52
C VAL A 76 -5.11 -12.71 -11.81
N LYS A 77 -4.43 -13.77 -11.40
CA LYS A 77 -5.02 -14.96 -10.75
C LYS A 77 -4.86 -14.96 -9.24
N GLY A 78 -4.15 -14.01 -8.69
CA GLY A 78 -4.01 -13.81 -7.25
C GLY A 78 -3.10 -12.63 -6.97
N VAL A 79 -3.14 -12.13 -5.74
CA VAL A 79 -2.31 -11.00 -5.30
C VAL A 79 -1.59 -11.34 -4.01
N VAL A 80 -0.29 -11.05 -3.97
CA VAL A 80 0.51 -11.01 -2.75
C VAL A 80 0.97 -9.57 -2.56
N SER A 81 0.57 -8.95 -1.47
CA SER A 81 0.83 -7.54 -1.22
C SER A 81 1.55 -7.32 0.11
N TYR A 82 2.75 -6.75 0.03
CA TYR A 82 3.54 -6.40 1.20
C TYR A 82 3.30 -4.94 1.56
N GLU A 83 2.78 -4.71 2.77
CA GLU A 83 2.59 -3.36 3.34
C GLU A 83 1.98 -2.35 2.36
N PRO A 84 0.80 -2.64 1.75
CA PRO A 84 0.21 -1.78 0.74
C PRO A 84 -0.08 -0.37 1.25
N GLY A 85 0.21 0.62 0.42
CA GLY A 85 0.03 2.03 0.77
C GLY A 85 -1.41 2.54 0.72
N GLY A 86 -2.31 1.86 0.02
CA GLY A 86 -3.70 2.26 -0.16
C GLY A 86 -4.63 1.07 -0.37
N PHE A 87 -5.93 1.30 -0.18
CA PHE A 87 -6.96 0.27 -0.22
C PHE A 87 -8.21 0.76 -0.96
N VAL A 88 -8.94 -0.15 -1.57
CA VAL A 88 -10.18 0.10 -2.29
C VAL A 88 -11.36 -0.56 -1.56
N PHE A 89 -12.53 0.05 -1.65
CA PHE A 89 -13.76 -0.47 -1.02
C PHE A 89 -14.94 -0.23 -1.93
N PRO A 90 -16.01 -1.05 -1.84
CA PRO A 90 -17.24 -0.77 -2.56
C PRO A 90 -17.80 0.61 -2.19
N GLU A 91 -18.36 1.31 -3.17
CA GLU A 91 -19.15 2.52 -2.89
C GLU A 91 -20.25 2.22 -1.86
N GLY A 92 -20.36 3.10 -0.87
CA GLY A 92 -21.30 2.93 0.26
C GLY A 92 -20.77 2.06 1.40
N GLU A 93 -19.63 1.38 1.25
CA GLU A 93 -19.00 0.56 2.29
C GLU A 93 -17.57 1.04 2.63
N VAL A 94 -17.19 2.22 2.15
CA VAL A 94 -15.88 2.81 2.46
C VAL A 94 -15.81 3.10 3.95
N PRO A 95 -14.85 2.51 4.68
CA PRO A 95 -14.69 2.78 6.11
C PRO A 95 -14.38 4.26 6.36
N GLU A 96 -14.72 4.73 7.55
CA GLU A 96 -14.25 6.04 8.00
C GLU A 96 -12.72 6.09 7.91
N ARG A 97 -12.22 7.28 7.55
CA ARG A 97 -10.79 7.57 7.53
C ARG A 97 -10.18 7.27 8.90
N ILE A 98 -9.05 6.62 8.91
CA ILE A 98 -8.27 6.40 10.13
C ILE A 98 -7.19 7.48 10.17
N ASP A 99 -7.31 8.41 11.10
CA ASP A 99 -6.35 9.49 11.27
C ASP A 99 -5.08 9.02 11.96
N GLY A 100 -3.97 9.60 11.55
CA GLY A 100 -2.64 9.39 12.09
C GLY A 100 -1.79 10.65 11.98
N LEU A 101 -0.62 10.64 12.59
CA LEU A 101 0.28 11.81 12.66
C LEU A 101 0.72 12.34 11.29
N THR A 102 0.72 11.49 10.26
CA THR A 102 1.15 11.85 8.90
C THR A 102 -0.02 12.00 7.92
N GLY A 103 -1.21 12.28 8.42
CA GLY A 103 -2.39 12.54 7.58
C GLY A 103 -3.39 11.38 7.47
N GLY A 104 -3.10 10.21 8.03
CA GLY A 104 -4.03 9.08 8.08
C GLY A 104 -4.23 8.33 6.74
N VAL A 105 -5.13 7.36 6.76
CA VAL A 105 -5.49 6.51 5.61
C VAL A 105 -7.00 6.54 5.37
N ALA A 106 -7.38 6.80 4.13
CA ALA A 106 -8.76 6.68 3.67
C ALA A 106 -8.86 5.55 2.63
N GLY A 107 -9.99 4.86 2.62
CA GLY A 107 -10.32 3.94 1.54
C GLY A 107 -10.70 4.71 0.26
N THR A 108 -10.40 4.12 -0.89
CA THR A 108 -10.83 4.65 -2.18
C THR A 108 -12.10 3.93 -2.63
N PRO A 109 -13.20 4.65 -2.92
CA PRO A 109 -14.42 4.04 -3.43
C PRO A 109 -14.21 3.49 -4.84
N VAL A 110 -14.77 2.30 -5.09
CA VAL A 110 -14.87 1.68 -6.42
C VAL A 110 -16.25 1.06 -6.57
N SER A 111 -16.71 0.86 -7.80
CA SER A 111 -18.00 0.21 -8.01
C SER A 111 -18.01 -1.21 -7.45
N MET A 112 -19.17 -1.70 -7.01
CA MET A 112 -19.31 -3.09 -6.56
C MET A 112 -18.92 -4.09 -7.66
N GLU A 113 -19.21 -3.77 -8.90
CA GLU A 113 -18.83 -4.60 -10.06
C GLU A 113 -17.31 -4.77 -10.16
N GLN A 114 -16.57 -3.67 -10.01
CA GLN A 114 -15.10 -3.72 -9.98
C GLN A 114 -14.59 -4.48 -8.76
N PHE A 115 -15.14 -4.21 -7.58
CA PHE A 115 -14.69 -4.84 -6.33
C PHE A 115 -14.89 -6.36 -6.33
N LYS A 116 -15.97 -6.85 -6.92
CA LYS A 116 -16.24 -8.30 -7.04
C LYS A 116 -15.07 -9.07 -7.63
N ARG A 117 -14.32 -8.47 -8.55
CA ARG A 117 -13.15 -9.14 -9.12
C ARG A 117 -12.11 -9.54 -8.07
N LEU A 118 -11.95 -8.75 -7.00
CA LEU A 118 -11.06 -9.08 -5.89
C LEU A 118 -11.59 -10.27 -5.04
N THR A 119 -12.88 -10.54 -5.07
CA THR A 119 -13.47 -11.68 -4.37
C THR A 119 -13.32 -13.01 -5.12
N GLU A 120 -12.94 -12.97 -6.39
CA GLU A 120 -12.78 -14.14 -7.25
C GLU A 120 -11.36 -14.74 -7.26
N ILE A 121 -10.40 -14.04 -6.66
CA ILE A 121 -8.98 -14.42 -6.64
C ILE A 121 -8.46 -14.51 -5.21
N PRO A 122 -7.49 -15.40 -4.92
CA PRO A 122 -6.84 -15.42 -3.62
C PRO A 122 -5.97 -14.17 -3.43
N ILE A 123 -6.05 -13.59 -2.24
CA ILE A 123 -5.30 -12.40 -1.86
C ILE A 123 -4.61 -12.64 -0.52
N VAL A 124 -3.32 -12.33 -0.45
CA VAL A 124 -2.56 -12.35 0.80
C VAL A 124 -1.89 -11.01 1.01
N LEU A 125 -2.12 -10.41 2.18
CA LEU A 125 -1.41 -9.22 2.63
C LEU A 125 -0.42 -9.62 3.72
N TYR A 126 0.78 -9.07 3.65
CA TYR A 126 1.79 -9.19 4.69
C TYR A 126 2.08 -7.82 5.29
N PHE A 127 2.09 -7.76 6.60
CA PHE A 127 2.60 -6.64 7.38
C PHE A 127 3.74 -7.13 8.27
N GLY A 128 4.72 -6.26 8.53
CA GLY A 128 5.85 -6.61 9.39
C GLY A 128 5.44 -6.66 10.85
N ASP A 129 6.20 -7.40 11.64
CA ASP A 129 6.10 -7.44 13.09
C ASP A 129 6.36 -6.06 13.70
N TYR A 130 6.04 -5.90 14.97
CA TYR A 130 6.33 -4.70 15.77
C TYR A 130 5.53 -3.44 15.38
N ILE A 131 4.45 -3.57 14.60
CA ILE A 131 3.53 -2.47 14.38
C ILE A 131 2.67 -2.30 15.66
N PRO A 132 2.67 -1.11 16.27
CA PRO A 132 1.94 -0.91 17.53
C PRO A 132 0.42 -0.98 17.31
N GLU A 133 -0.29 -1.57 18.27
CA GLU A 133 -1.77 -1.60 18.27
C GLU A 133 -2.39 -0.27 18.72
N THR A 134 -1.67 0.49 19.53
CA THR A 134 -2.14 1.76 20.10
C THR A 134 -1.45 2.95 19.45
N PRO A 135 -2.07 4.13 19.43
CA PRO A 135 -1.45 5.35 18.92
C PRO A 135 -0.09 5.64 19.55
N THR A 136 0.83 6.11 18.74
CA THR A 136 2.22 6.42 19.13
C THR A 136 2.67 7.77 18.56
N GLU A 137 3.62 8.40 19.22
CA GLU A 137 4.24 9.65 18.72
C GLU A 137 5.32 9.41 17.67
N ASN A 138 5.72 8.16 17.44
CA ASN A 138 6.65 7.80 16.37
C ASN A 138 5.93 7.87 15.01
N LEU A 139 6.37 8.78 14.15
CA LEU A 139 5.75 9.01 12.83
C LEU A 139 5.73 7.74 11.94
N GLY A 140 6.78 6.93 12.00
CA GLY A 140 6.90 5.71 11.23
C GLY A 140 5.92 4.65 11.71
N ASP A 141 5.94 4.38 12.99
CA ASP A 141 5.09 3.37 13.63
C ASP A 141 3.61 3.74 13.49
N GLU A 142 3.26 5.00 13.73
CA GLU A 142 1.89 5.48 13.59
C GLU A 142 1.38 5.39 12.14
N ASN A 143 2.25 5.69 11.17
CA ASN A 143 1.93 5.55 9.77
C ASN A 143 1.59 4.11 9.37
N TRP A 144 2.29 3.12 9.94
CA TRP A 144 2.01 1.71 9.67
C TRP A 144 0.83 1.19 10.49
N ARG A 145 0.64 1.65 11.72
CA ARG A 145 -0.52 1.31 12.55
C ARG A 145 -1.84 1.61 11.84
N VAL A 146 -2.00 2.83 11.31
CA VAL A 146 -3.24 3.20 10.62
C VAL A 146 -3.45 2.43 9.32
N ARG A 147 -2.37 2.05 8.64
CA ARG A 147 -2.46 1.20 7.44
C ARG A 147 -2.84 -0.23 7.77
N LEU A 148 -2.27 -0.80 8.82
CA LEU A 148 -2.63 -2.13 9.28
C LEU A 148 -4.11 -2.21 9.68
N GLN A 149 -4.62 -1.21 10.39
CA GLN A 149 -6.05 -1.14 10.73
C GLN A 149 -6.93 -1.06 9.48
N MET A 150 -6.53 -0.31 8.46
CA MET A 150 -7.27 -0.25 7.20
C MET A 150 -7.15 -1.58 6.41
N ALA A 151 -6.00 -2.25 6.46
CA ALA A 151 -5.81 -3.57 5.86
C ALA A 151 -6.75 -4.61 6.47
N ARG A 152 -6.92 -4.62 7.79
CA ARG A 152 -7.87 -5.51 8.48
C ARG A 152 -9.30 -5.30 7.96
N LYS A 153 -9.73 -4.04 7.82
CA LYS A 153 -11.05 -3.69 7.23
C LYS A 153 -11.18 -4.12 5.77
N PHE A 154 -10.11 -3.99 4.99
CA PHE A 154 -10.08 -4.39 3.59
C PHE A 154 -10.25 -5.91 3.44
N VAL A 155 -9.47 -6.70 4.19
CA VAL A 155 -9.58 -8.16 4.19
C VAL A 155 -10.96 -8.62 4.67
N GLU A 156 -11.48 -8.02 5.75
CA GLU A 156 -12.83 -8.29 6.24
C GLU A 156 -13.90 -8.02 5.16
N THR A 157 -13.77 -6.91 4.44
CA THR A 157 -14.72 -6.55 3.39
C THR A 157 -14.68 -7.54 2.22
N ILE A 158 -13.50 -7.93 1.74
CA ILE A 158 -13.37 -8.96 0.69
C ILE A 158 -14.04 -10.27 1.13
N ASN A 159 -13.74 -10.74 2.34
CA ASN A 159 -14.26 -12.01 2.84
C ASN A 159 -15.77 -11.96 3.11
N ARG A 160 -16.31 -10.82 3.56
CA ARG A 160 -17.75 -10.61 3.73
C ARG A 160 -18.49 -10.71 2.38
N HIS A 161 -17.86 -10.33 1.29
CA HIS A 161 -18.39 -10.48 -0.07
C HIS A 161 -18.06 -11.84 -0.72
N GLY A 162 -17.64 -12.83 0.08
CA GLY A 162 -17.40 -14.20 -0.38
C GLY A 162 -16.03 -14.45 -1.00
N GLY A 163 -15.09 -13.52 -0.85
CA GLY A 163 -13.71 -13.67 -1.32
C GLY A 163 -12.83 -14.51 -0.39
N ASN A 164 -11.56 -14.62 -0.76
CA ASN A 164 -10.53 -15.36 -0.03
C ASN A 164 -9.31 -14.46 0.17
N ALA A 165 -9.37 -13.61 1.17
CA ALA A 165 -8.28 -12.73 1.54
C ALA A 165 -7.73 -13.10 2.93
N THR A 166 -6.41 -13.10 3.06
CA THR A 166 -5.70 -13.37 4.32
C THR A 166 -4.77 -12.21 4.64
N LEU A 167 -4.74 -11.82 5.91
CA LEU A 167 -3.75 -10.90 6.46
C LEU A 167 -2.79 -11.69 7.35
N VAL A 168 -1.51 -11.50 7.13
CA VAL A 168 -0.41 -12.05 7.93
C VAL A 168 0.29 -10.88 8.63
N GLU A 169 0.33 -10.94 9.96
CA GLU A 169 0.93 -9.95 10.86
C GLU A 169 2.06 -10.55 11.67
#